data_f5332f0d78e0a4487d4f46e5c9b38a27
#
_entry.id   f5332f0d78e0a4487d4f46e5c9b38a27
#
_cell.length_a   1.000
_cell.length_b   1.000
_cell.length_c   1.000
_cell.angle_alpha   90.00
_cell.angle_beta   90.00
_cell.angle_gamma   90.00
#
_symmetry.space_group_name_H-M   'P 1'
#
loop_
_entity.id
_entity.type
_entity.pdbx_description
1 polymer ?
#
loop_
_entity_poly.entity_id
_entity_poly.type
_entity_poly.pdbx_seq_one_letter_code
_entity_poly.pdbx_strand_id
1 'polypeptide(L)'
;VQTCALPIFAMSEHFAAKSLPVPKVLAKSDDERFYLQEDLGNVLLFDFIAGGRKTGVFSEEEKDMLRKTLRLLPLVQVKGAEGFDFSVCYPQPEFNERSILWDLNYFKYCFLKATGLEFQEDRLEDDFQRLSDILLSAQTNTFMYRDFQSRNVMVKNGEPYFIDFQGGRRGPLYYDVASFLWQAKANFSDELRTELLNDYIEALKTVQSVDETDFRYKLKHFVLFRTLQVLGAYGFRGYFEKKPHFLQSIPYALENLRVLLCENLQGYPYLVEVLTQMCDLKQFREFTIHKPLVVKVYSFSYKKGIPNDDSGNGGGFVFDCRAVNNPGKYERYAPLTGLDKPVIEFLEQDGEILTFLEHAYSLMDASVKRYKDRGFTNLMVSFGCTGGRHRSVYSAQKMAEHIHRKFGVEVHLIHREQNIEKVFGV
;
A
#
# COMPACT_ATOMS: atom_id res chain seq x y z
N VAL A 1 -15.89 5.42 -20.57
CA VAL A 1 -16.61 4.24 -20.09
C VAL A 1 -16.91 3.28 -21.24
N GLN A 2 -17.24 3.74 -22.44
CA GLN A 2 -17.55 2.86 -23.60
C GLN A 2 -16.36 2.04 -24.13
N THR A 3 -15.13 2.48 -23.95
CA THR A 3 -13.92 1.82 -24.47
C THR A 3 -13.43 0.63 -23.66
N CYS A 4 -13.94 0.41 -22.44
CA CYS A 4 -13.53 -0.71 -21.58
C CYS A 4 -14.50 -1.91 -21.58
N ALA A 5 -15.71 -1.78 -22.10
CA ALA A 5 -16.72 -2.85 -22.05
C ALA A 5 -16.44 -3.98 -23.06
N LEU A 6 -16.08 -3.64 -24.30
CA LEU A 6 -15.79 -4.64 -25.32
C LEU A 6 -14.65 -5.61 -24.96
N PRO A 7 -13.48 -5.15 -24.47
CA PRO A 7 -12.42 -6.05 -24.03
C PRO A 7 -12.86 -6.99 -22.91
N ILE A 8 -13.67 -6.52 -21.95
CA ILE A 8 -14.06 -7.32 -20.78
C ILE A 8 -14.94 -8.50 -21.19
N PHE A 9 -15.88 -8.29 -22.13
CA PHE A 9 -16.75 -9.38 -22.60
C PHE A 9 -15.97 -10.40 -23.41
N ALA A 10 -15.19 -9.95 -24.40
CA ALA A 10 -14.39 -10.84 -25.24
C ALA A 10 -13.43 -11.70 -24.41
N MET A 11 -12.75 -11.09 -23.43
CA MET A 11 -11.83 -11.80 -22.54
C MET A 11 -12.57 -12.76 -21.60
N SER A 12 -13.67 -12.33 -20.96
CA SER A 12 -14.44 -13.17 -20.04
C SER A 12 -15.02 -14.40 -20.72
N GLU A 13 -15.62 -14.24 -21.90
CA GLU A 13 -16.18 -15.33 -22.69
C GLU A 13 -15.09 -16.30 -23.14
N HIS A 14 -13.98 -15.77 -23.67
CA HIS A 14 -12.83 -16.58 -24.11
C HIS A 14 -12.19 -17.38 -22.97
N PHE A 15 -11.96 -16.73 -21.82
CA PHE A 15 -11.34 -17.40 -20.67
C PHE A 15 -12.27 -18.39 -20.01
N ALA A 16 -13.57 -18.08 -19.91
CA ALA A 16 -14.58 -19.00 -19.38
C ALA A 16 -14.73 -20.25 -20.27
N ALA A 17 -14.69 -20.10 -21.61
CA ALA A 17 -14.71 -21.22 -22.55
C ALA A 17 -13.51 -22.16 -22.39
N LYS A 18 -12.37 -21.64 -21.90
CA LYS A 18 -11.16 -22.41 -21.60
C LYS A 18 -11.08 -22.90 -20.15
N SER A 19 -12.13 -22.70 -19.38
CA SER A 19 -12.19 -23.07 -17.94
C SER A 19 -11.09 -22.40 -17.11
N LEU A 20 -10.67 -21.19 -17.49
CA LEU A 20 -9.72 -20.42 -16.71
C LEU A 20 -10.42 -19.79 -15.49
N PRO A 21 -9.66 -19.49 -14.40
CA PRO A 21 -10.20 -19.04 -13.11
C PRO A 21 -10.65 -17.57 -13.15
N VAL A 22 -11.67 -17.27 -13.93
CA VAL A 22 -12.27 -15.93 -14.06
C VAL A 22 -13.76 -15.99 -13.82
N PRO A 23 -14.41 -14.89 -13.34
CA PRO A 23 -15.85 -14.87 -13.16
C PRO A 23 -16.57 -14.96 -14.51
N LYS A 24 -17.65 -15.74 -14.56
CA LYS A 24 -18.49 -15.87 -15.75
C LYS A 24 -19.41 -14.68 -15.91
N VAL A 25 -19.55 -14.17 -17.15
CA VAL A 25 -20.62 -13.24 -17.50
C VAL A 25 -21.88 -14.05 -17.69
N LEU A 26 -22.92 -13.77 -16.90
CA LEU A 26 -24.19 -14.50 -16.85
C LEU A 26 -25.22 -13.92 -17.81
N ALA A 27 -25.22 -12.61 -17.96
CA ALA A 27 -26.09 -11.88 -18.90
C ALA A 27 -25.47 -10.51 -19.23
N LYS A 28 -25.82 -9.96 -20.39
CA LYS A 28 -25.51 -8.60 -20.80
C LYS A 28 -26.74 -7.92 -21.39
N SER A 29 -26.85 -6.59 -21.24
CA SER A 29 -27.88 -5.80 -21.89
C SER A 29 -27.61 -5.68 -23.39
N ASP A 30 -28.67 -5.46 -24.21
CA ASP A 30 -28.55 -5.35 -25.67
C ASP A 30 -27.63 -4.18 -26.08
N ASP A 31 -27.56 -3.13 -25.29
CA ASP A 31 -26.70 -1.96 -25.51
C ASP A 31 -25.29 -2.11 -24.87
N GLU A 32 -24.97 -3.27 -24.31
CA GLU A 32 -23.70 -3.64 -23.65
C GLU A 32 -23.23 -2.68 -22.55
N ARG A 33 -24.14 -1.86 -21.99
CA ARG A 33 -23.83 -0.93 -20.92
C ARG A 33 -23.90 -1.55 -19.51
N PHE A 34 -24.62 -2.65 -19.40
CA PHE A 34 -24.82 -3.40 -18.14
C PHE A 34 -24.55 -4.87 -18.37
N TYR A 35 -24.01 -5.53 -17.37
CA TYR A 35 -23.83 -6.96 -17.38
C TYR A 35 -23.98 -7.53 -15.99
N LEU A 36 -24.39 -8.77 -15.92
CA LEU A 36 -24.48 -9.58 -14.72
C LEU A 36 -23.32 -10.57 -14.72
N GLN A 37 -22.57 -10.61 -13.65
CA GLN A 37 -21.41 -11.44 -13.48
C GLN A 37 -21.58 -12.38 -12.32
N GLU A 38 -20.91 -13.53 -12.33
CA GLU A 38 -20.79 -14.44 -11.21
C GLU A 38 -20.30 -13.72 -9.96
N ASP A 39 -21.01 -13.93 -8.83
CA ASP A 39 -20.58 -13.41 -7.53
C ASP A 39 -19.43 -14.26 -6.97
N LEU A 40 -18.28 -13.64 -6.80
CA LEU A 40 -17.10 -14.25 -6.20
C LEU A 40 -16.95 -13.94 -4.70
N GLY A 41 -17.95 -13.31 -4.09
CA GLY A 41 -17.89 -12.86 -2.71
C GLY A 41 -17.12 -11.56 -2.57
N ASN A 42 -16.51 -11.33 -1.40
CA ASN A 42 -15.86 -10.06 -1.04
C ASN A 42 -14.44 -10.22 -0.48
N VAL A 43 -13.84 -11.41 -0.55
CA VAL A 43 -12.50 -11.67 -0.03
C VAL A 43 -11.47 -11.51 -1.15
N LEU A 44 -10.67 -10.46 -1.06
CA LEU A 44 -9.50 -10.28 -1.93
C LEU A 44 -8.32 -11.08 -1.37
N LEU A 45 -7.47 -11.60 -2.24
CA LEU A 45 -6.20 -12.22 -1.82
C LEU A 45 -5.36 -11.25 -0.98
N PHE A 46 -5.38 -9.96 -1.32
CA PHE A 46 -4.72 -8.91 -0.55
C PHE A 46 -5.16 -8.86 0.92
N ASP A 47 -6.44 -9.08 1.20
CA ASP A 47 -6.98 -9.09 2.56
C ASP A 47 -6.81 -10.46 3.22
N PHE A 48 -6.90 -11.54 2.44
CA PHE A 48 -6.64 -12.91 2.89
C PHE A 48 -5.24 -13.07 3.48
N ILE A 49 -4.21 -12.49 2.84
CA ILE A 49 -2.82 -12.52 3.30
C ILE A 49 -2.45 -11.34 4.22
N ALA A 50 -3.41 -10.70 4.87
CA ALA A 50 -3.16 -9.50 5.68
C ALA A 50 -2.25 -9.74 6.89
N GLY A 51 -2.27 -10.95 7.46
CA GLY A 51 -1.40 -11.37 8.57
C GLY A 51 0.07 -11.33 8.16
N GLY A 52 0.42 -12.07 7.13
CA GLY A 52 1.77 -12.13 6.59
C GLY A 52 2.29 -10.78 6.09
N ARG A 53 1.44 -10.00 5.42
CA ARG A 53 1.82 -8.65 4.94
C ARG A 53 2.17 -7.68 6.07
N LYS A 54 1.54 -7.82 7.26
CA LYS A 54 1.83 -6.97 8.42
C LYS A 54 3.12 -7.35 9.13
N THR A 55 3.38 -8.65 9.24
CA THR A 55 4.47 -9.18 10.04
C THR A 55 5.72 -9.56 9.24
N GLY A 56 5.57 -9.72 7.92
CA GLY A 56 6.60 -10.33 7.05
C GLY A 56 6.66 -11.86 7.17
N VAL A 57 5.85 -12.48 8.05
CA VAL A 57 5.80 -13.93 8.27
C VAL A 57 4.42 -14.44 7.86
N PHE A 58 4.37 -15.22 6.79
CA PHE A 58 3.15 -15.76 6.22
C PHE A 58 2.83 -17.13 6.81
N SER A 59 1.56 -17.36 7.17
CA SER A 59 1.08 -18.67 7.57
C SER A 59 1.11 -19.67 6.39
N GLU A 60 1.05 -20.96 6.67
CA GLU A 60 1.02 -21.96 5.58
C GLU A 60 -0.26 -21.85 4.73
N GLU A 61 -1.38 -21.44 5.31
CA GLU A 61 -2.62 -21.18 4.57
C GLU A 61 -2.48 -19.99 3.61
N GLU A 62 -1.84 -18.90 4.05
CA GLU A 62 -1.54 -17.74 3.22
C GLU A 62 -0.57 -18.11 2.07
N LYS A 63 0.48 -18.89 2.38
CA LYS A 63 1.43 -19.38 1.37
C LYS A 63 0.78 -20.31 0.37
N ASP A 64 -0.07 -21.25 0.82
CA ASP A 64 -0.78 -22.16 -0.09
C ASP A 64 -1.64 -21.40 -1.09
N MET A 65 -2.37 -20.38 -0.64
CA MET A 65 -3.16 -19.54 -1.53
C MET A 65 -2.31 -18.73 -2.52
N LEU A 66 -1.14 -18.22 -2.09
CA LEU A 66 -0.17 -17.57 -2.98
C LEU A 66 0.39 -18.54 -4.03
N ARG A 67 0.75 -19.78 -3.62
CA ARG A 67 1.21 -20.86 -4.53
C ARG A 67 0.14 -21.22 -5.56
N LYS A 68 -1.12 -21.45 -5.12
CA LYS A 68 -2.24 -21.70 -6.02
C LYS A 68 -2.42 -20.60 -7.04
N THR A 69 -2.36 -19.35 -6.60
CA THR A 69 -2.49 -18.17 -7.48
C THR A 69 -1.42 -18.17 -8.57
N LEU A 70 -0.17 -18.38 -8.20
CA LEU A 70 0.95 -18.35 -9.16
C LEU A 70 1.00 -19.59 -10.05
N ARG A 71 0.56 -20.76 -9.59
CA ARG A 71 0.45 -21.97 -10.43
C ARG A 71 -0.64 -21.86 -11.49
N LEU A 72 -1.68 -21.05 -11.25
CA LEU A 72 -2.74 -20.80 -12.23
C LEU A 72 -2.38 -19.71 -13.25
N LEU A 73 -1.46 -18.80 -12.92
CA LEU A 73 -1.09 -17.71 -13.81
C LEU A 73 -0.58 -18.18 -15.18
N PRO A 74 0.34 -19.18 -15.32
CA PRO A 74 0.78 -19.67 -16.62
C PRO A 74 -0.35 -20.19 -17.51
N LEU A 75 -1.40 -20.76 -16.92
CA LEU A 75 -2.56 -21.24 -17.69
C LEU A 75 -3.28 -20.05 -18.34
N VAL A 76 -3.49 -18.97 -17.61
CA VAL A 76 -4.13 -17.76 -18.16
C VAL A 76 -3.24 -17.11 -19.21
N GLN A 77 -1.94 -17.06 -18.98
CA GLN A 77 -0.99 -16.43 -19.90
C GLN A 77 -0.83 -17.22 -21.21
N VAL A 78 -0.68 -18.54 -21.14
CA VAL A 78 -0.44 -19.38 -22.31
C VAL A 78 -1.74 -19.81 -22.97
N LYS A 79 -2.62 -20.55 -22.25
CA LYS A 79 -3.89 -21.02 -22.80
C LYS A 79 -4.87 -19.87 -23.09
N GLY A 80 -4.83 -18.82 -22.27
CA GLY A 80 -5.64 -17.63 -22.49
C GLY A 80 -5.29 -16.88 -23.80
N ALA A 81 -4.04 -16.97 -24.26
CA ALA A 81 -3.62 -16.37 -25.51
C ALA A 81 -4.03 -17.19 -26.75
N GLU A 82 -4.21 -18.51 -26.60
CA GLU A 82 -4.52 -19.40 -27.74
C GLU A 82 -5.86 -19.06 -28.38
N GLY A 83 -5.84 -18.58 -29.61
CA GLY A 83 -7.04 -18.23 -30.40
C GLY A 83 -7.75 -16.96 -29.91
N PHE A 84 -7.13 -16.17 -29.04
CA PHE A 84 -7.69 -14.88 -28.60
C PHE A 84 -7.38 -13.80 -29.65
N ASP A 85 -8.41 -13.00 -30.01
CA ASP A 85 -8.25 -11.84 -30.86
C ASP A 85 -7.77 -10.61 -30.06
N PHE A 86 -6.47 -10.35 -30.09
CA PHE A 86 -5.86 -9.22 -29.38
C PHE A 86 -6.22 -7.85 -29.98
N SER A 87 -6.86 -7.78 -31.16
CA SER A 87 -7.27 -6.50 -31.74
C SER A 87 -8.31 -5.75 -30.89
N VAL A 88 -9.05 -6.48 -30.04
CA VAL A 88 -10.03 -5.91 -29.11
C VAL A 88 -9.41 -5.24 -27.89
N CYS A 89 -8.11 -5.45 -27.64
CA CYS A 89 -7.43 -4.90 -26.48
C CYS A 89 -7.22 -3.37 -26.58
N TYR A 90 -7.44 -2.68 -25.48
CA TYR A 90 -7.33 -1.22 -25.40
C TYR A 90 -6.33 -0.81 -24.28
N PRO A 91 -5.56 0.27 -24.44
CA PRO A 91 -5.41 1.16 -25.61
C PRO A 91 -4.46 0.62 -26.69
N GLN A 92 -3.79 -0.49 -26.45
CA GLN A 92 -2.82 -1.14 -27.34
C GLN A 92 -3.09 -2.64 -27.38
N PRO A 93 -3.02 -3.29 -28.55
CA PRO A 93 -3.23 -4.73 -28.68
C PRO A 93 -2.05 -5.56 -28.15
N GLU A 94 -0.87 -4.94 -28.03
CA GLU A 94 0.37 -5.66 -27.69
C GLU A 94 1.33 -4.80 -26.88
N PHE A 95 2.25 -5.48 -26.21
CA PHE A 95 3.41 -4.90 -25.55
C PHE A 95 4.46 -4.57 -26.60
N ASN A 96 4.73 -3.30 -26.81
CA ASN A 96 5.63 -2.81 -27.85
C ASN A 96 6.49 -1.65 -27.33
N GLU A 97 7.47 -1.23 -28.15
CA GLU A 97 8.38 -0.15 -27.82
C GLU A 97 7.64 1.12 -27.36
N ARG A 98 6.58 1.51 -28.07
CA ARG A 98 5.80 2.70 -27.71
C ARG A 98 5.23 2.60 -26.29
N SER A 99 4.69 1.44 -25.90
CA SER A 99 4.13 1.25 -24.57
C SER A 99 5.21 1.23 -23.50
N ILE A 100 6.39 0.69 -23.81
CA ILE A 100 7.54 0.68 -22.89
C ILE A 100 8.04 2.11 -22.65
N LEU A 101 8.29 2.86 -23.73
CA LEU A 101 8.79 4.23 -23.63
C LEU A 101 7.76 5.17 -22.98
N TRP A 102 6.45 4.94 -23.14
CA TRP A 102 5.43 5.67 -22.39
C TRP A 102 5.57 5.47 -20.88
N ASP A 103 5.70 4.24 -20.44
CA ASP A 103 5.82 3.92 -19.01
C ASP A 103 7.15 4.46 -18.42
N LEU A 104 8.27 4.37 -19.17
CA LEU A 104 9.57 4.92 -18.76
C LEU A 104 9.54 6.47 -18.71
N ASN A 105 8.93 7.12 -19.70
CA ASN A 105 8.75 8.57 -19.68
C ASN A 105 7.77 9.02 -18.58
N TYR A 106 6.75 8.22 -18.30
CA TYR A 106 5.85 8.47 -17.16
C TYR A 106 6.62 8.46 -15.84
N PHE A 107 7.54 7.50 -15.64
CA PHE A 107 8.47 7.50 -14.51
C PHE A 107 9.35 8.74 -14.52
N LYS A 108 10.01 9.07 -15.64
CA LYS A 108 10.92 10.21 -15.74
C LYS A 108 10.24 11.52 -15.34
N TYR A 109 9.07 11.82 -15.91
CA TYR A 109 8.39 13.11 -15.70
C TYR A 109 7.58 13.18 -14.41
N CYS A 110 6.91 12.10 -14.01
CA CYS A 110 6.03 12.14 -12.85
C CYS A 110 6.73 11.80 -11.53
N PHE A 111 7.88 11.11 -11.57
CA PHE A 111 8.60 10.73 -10.37
C PHE A 111 10.04 11.27 -10.35
N LEU A 112 10.90 10.87 -11.28
CA LEU A 112 12.32 11.18 -11.23
C LEU A 112 12.58 12.70 -11.22
N LYS A 113 12.01 13.47 -12.14
CA LYS A 113 12.13 14.95 -12.15
C LYS A 113 11.54 15.59 -10.89
N ALA A 114 10.48 15.03 -10.32
CA ALA A 114 9.89 15.56 -9.10
C ALA A 114 10.77 15.35 -7.85
N THR A 115 11.79 14.49 -7.91
CA THR A 115 12.75 14.32 -6.82
C THR A 115 13.76 15.46 -6.72
N GLY A 116 13.93 16.27 -7.78
CA GLY A 116 14.94 17.31 -7.87
C GLY A 116 16.35 16.79 -8.22
N LEU A 117 16.52 15.50 -8.52
CA LEU A 117 17.79 14.96 -8.98
C LEU A 117 18.11 15.49 -10.39
N GLU A 118 19.32 16.01 -10.56
CA GLU A 118 19.84 16.42 -11.88
C GLU A 118 20.43 15.21 -12.61
N PHE A 119 20.13 15.09 -13.90
CA PHE A 119 20.63 14.02 -14.77
C PHE A 119 20.67 14.50 -16.23
N GLN A 120 21.44 13.80 -17.07
CA GLN A 120 21.55 14.05 -18.51
C GLN A 120 20.45 13.29 -19.24
N GLU A 121 19.50 14.02 -19.84
CA GLU A 121 18.32 13.41 -20.45
C GLU A 121 18.64 12.52 -21.64
N ASP A 122 19.56 12.95 -22.51
CA ASP A 122 20.00 12.20 -23.68
C ASP A 122 20.58 10.84 -23.32
N ARG A 123 21.47 10.78 -22.32
CA ARG A 123 22.04 9.51 -21.83
C ARG A 123 20.99 8.61 -21.20
N LEU A 124 20.02 9.21 -20.48
CA LEU A 124 18.94 8.46 -19.87
C LEU A 124 18.00 7.87 -20.93
N GLU A 125 17.70 8.62 -21.98
CA GLU A 125 16.88 8.17 -23.10
C GLU A 125 17.57 7.06 -23.91
N ASP A 126 18.88 7.16 -24.12
CA ASP A 126 19.68 6.08 -24.72
C ASP A 126 19.54 4.77 -23.90
N ASP A 127 19.61 4.87 -22.58
CA ASP A 127 19.47 3.70 -21.71
C ASP A 127 18.02 3.21 -21.64
N PHE A 128 17.03 4.07 -21.76
CA PHE A 128 15.62 3.66 -21.92
C PHE A 128 15.42 2.87 -23.20
N GLN A 129 16.07 3.28 -24.31
CA GLN A 129 16.01 2.51 -25.56
C GLN A 129 16.65 1.13 -25.39
N ARG A 130 17.83 1.05 -24.78
CA ARG A 130 18.53 -0.23 -24.51
C ARG A 130 17.70 -1.16 -23.62
N LEU A 131 17.07 -0.62 -22.56
CA LEU A 131 16.15 -1.40 -21.74
C LEU A 131 14.93 -1.87 -22.55
N SER A 132 14.37 -1.04 -23.41
CA SER A 132 13.27 -1.40 -24.30
C SER A 132 13.67 -2.56 -25.23
N ASP A 133 14.86 -2.51 -25.85
CA ASP A 133 15.35 -3.58 -26.72
C ASP A 133 15.49 -4.90 -25.96
N ILE A 134 16.00 -4.87 -24.72
CA ILE A 134 16.10 -6.05 -23.86
C ILE A 134 14.71 -6.62 -23.55
N LEU A 135 13.74 -5.77 -23.16
CA LEU A 135 12.39 -6.22 -22.87
C LEU A 135 11.69 -6.82 -24.09
N LEU A 136 11.89 -6.24 -25.27
CA LEU A 136 11.34 -6.74 -26.53
C LEU A 136 12.02 -8.00 -27.05
N SER A 137 13.23 -8.35 -26.57
CA SER A 137 13.86 -9.65 -26.87
C SER A 137 13.14 -10.83 -26.22
N ALA A 138 12.22 -10.57 -25.29
CA ALA A 138 11.40 -11.60 -24.67
C ALA A 138 10.26 -12.05 -25.59
N GLN A 139 9.86 -13.33 -25.47
CA GLN A 139 8.74 -13.89 -26.21
C GLN A 139 7.42 -13.16 -25.85
N THR A 140 6.65 -12.74 -26.85
CA THR A 140 5.44 -11.88 -26.67
C THR A 140 4.15 -12.51 -27.19
N ASN A 141 4.10 -13.85 -27.36
CA ASN A 141 2.94 -14.57 -27.89
C ASN A 141 1.96 -15.05 -26.81
N THR A 142 2.03 -14.51 -25.61
CA THR A 142 1.19 -14.86 -24.47
C THR A 142 0.24 -13.74 -24.09
N PHE A 143 -0.74 -14.02 -23.25
CA PHE A 143 -1.58 -13.00 -22.65
C PHE A 143 -0.85 -12.35 -21.48
N MET A 144 -0.57 -11.06 -21.57
CA MET A 144 -0.04 -10.25 -20.50
C MET A 144 -1.22 -9.57 -19.78
N TYR A 145 -1.44 -9.91 -18.53
CA TYR A 145 -2.53 -9.40 -17.70
C TYR A 145 -2.37 -7.91 -17.37
N ARG A 146 -1.13 -7.47 -17.17
CA ARG A 146 -0.66 -6.13 -16.88
C ARG A 146 -0.84 -5.69 -15.42
N ASP A 147 -2.01 -5.82 -14.84
CA ASP A 147 -2.27 -5.44 -13.45
C ASP A 147 -2.47 -6.65 -12.54
N PHE A 148 -1.68 -7.72 -12.76
CA PHE A 148 -1.72 -8.92 -11.93
C PHE A 148 -1.11 -8.64 -10.55
N GLN A 149 -1.97 -8.51 -9.56
CA GLN A 149 -1.60 -8.23 -8.18
C GLN A 149 -2.66 -8.79 -7.22
N SER A 150 -2.31 -8.94 -5.94
CA SER A 150 -3.19 -9.57 -4.94
C SER A 150 -4.55 -8.86 -4.75
N ARG A 151 -4.68 -7.60 -5.17
CA ARG A 151 -5.96 -6.86 -5.16
C ARG A 151 -6.88 -7.24 -6.32
N ASN A 152 -6.34 -7.88 -7.34
CA ASN A 152 -7.09 -8.33 -8.52
C ASN A 152 -7.26 -9.85 -8.55
N VAL A 153 -7.13 -10.48 -7.37
CA VAL A 153 -7.41 -11.90 -7.15
C VAL A 153 -8.44 -12.01 -6.03
N MET A 154 -9.57 -12.67 -6.33
CA MET A 154 -10.61 -13.02 -5.36
C MET A 154 -10.35 -14.43 -4.81
N VAL A 155 -10.70 -14.66 -3.56
CA VAL A 155 -10.65 -15.99 -2.93
C VAL A 155 -12.07 -16.47 -2.68
N LYS A 156 -12.47 -17.55 -3.36
CA LYS A 156 -13.80 -18.17 -3.22
C LYS A 156 -13.67 -19.68 -2.99
N ASN A 157 -14.18 -20.17 -1.89
CA ASN A 157 -14.15 -21.61 -1.54
C ASN A 157 -12.72 -22.20 -1.50
N GLY A 158 -11.72 -21.42 -1.07
CA GLY A 158 -10.32 -21.87 -1.02
C GLY A 158 -9.60 -21.88 -2.36
N GLU A 159 -10.17 -21.27 -3.41
CA GLU A 159 -9.59 -21.18 -4.74
C GLU A 159 -9.48 -19.72 -5.21
N PRO A 160 -8.40 -19.33 -5.93
CA PRO A 160 -8.22 -17.99 -6.46
C PRO A 160 -8.95 -17.80 -7.79
N TYR A 161 -9.58 -16.63 -7.96
CA TYR A 161 -10.22 -16.17 -9.19
C TYR A 161 -9.66 -14.83 -9.61
N PHE A 162 -9.39 -14.64 -10.89
CA PHE A 162 -8.75 -13.46 -11.45
C PHE A 162 -9.78 -12.46 -11.99
N ILE A 163 -9.65 -11.19 -11.57
CA ILE A 163 -10.54 -10.09 -11.94
C ILE A 163 -9.70 -8.90 -12.44
N ASP A 164 -10.35 -7.94 -13.10
CA ASP A 164 -9.69 -6.72 -13.59
C ASP A 164 -8.66 -6.97 -14.72
N PHE A 165 -8.94 -7.95 -15.60
CA PHE A 165 -8.04 -8.38 -16.69
C PHE A 165 -8.25 -7.61 -18.00
N GLN A 166 -9.21 -6.69 -18.09
CA GLN A 166 -9.55 -5.96 -19.32
C GLN A 166 -8.45 -5.01 -19.80
N GLY A 167 -7.44 -4.70 -18.98
CA GLY A 167 -6.23 -3.99 -19.38
C GLY A 167 -5.20 -4.87 -20.07
N GLY A 168 -5.47 -6.18 -20.17
CA GLY A 168 -4.57 -7.18 -20.75
C GLY A 168 -4.39 -7.02 -22.25
N ARG A 169 -3.32 -7.60 -22.77
CA ARG A 169 -2.89 -7.54 -24.16
C ARG A 169 -1.95 -8.68 -24.52
N ARG A 170 -1.55 -8.79 -25.76
CA ARG A 170 -0.44 -9.67 -26.13
C ARG A 170 0.85 -9.14 -25.51
N GLY A 171 1.63 -10.01 -24.87
CA GLY A 171 2.87 -9.58 -24.24
C GLY A 171 3.62 -10.70 -23.54
N PRO A 172 4.76 -10.38 -22.92
CA PRO A 172 5.63 -11.36 -22.27
C PRO A 172 5.11 -11.79 -20.91
N LEU A 173 5.39 -13.06 -20.54
CA LEU A 173 5.04 -13.68 -19.25
C LEU A 173 5.59 -12.91 -18.03
N TYR A 174 6.79 -12.38 -18.19
CA TYR A 174 7.63 -11.82 -17.11
C TYR A 174 6.97 -10.66 -16.39
N TYR A 175 6.21 -9.84 -17.11
CA TYR A 175 5.60 -8.62 -16.57
C TYR A 175 4.65 -8.90 -15.41
N ASP A 176 3.79 -9.93 -15.55
CA ASP A 176 2.80 -10.26 -14.53
C ASP A 176 3.45 -10.91 -13.31
N VAL A 177 4.49 -11.73 -13.52
CA VAL A 177 5.30 -12.31 -12.45
C VAL A 177 6.00 -11.20 -11.65
N ALA A 178 6.63 -10.24 -12.35
CA ALA A 178 7.23 -9.08 -11.71
C ALA A 178 6.19 -8.24 -10.94
N SER A 179 5.02 -8.01 -11.55
CA SER A 179 3.93 -7.26 -10.93
C SER A 179 3.41 -7.91 -9.65
N PHE A 180 3.33 -9.23 -9.60
CA PHE A 180 2.83 -9.96 -8.43
C PHE A 180 3.88 -10.10 -7.34
N LEU A 181 5.08 -10.56 -7.67
CA LEU A 181 6.11 -10.88 -6.67
C LEU A 181 6.78 -9.63 -6.07
N TRP A 182 6.83 -8.51 -6.81
CA TRP A 182 7.44 -7.26 -6.36
C TRP A 182 6.41 -6.14 -6.08
N GLN A 183 5.14 -6.51 -5.83
CA GLN A 183 4.13 -5.52 -5.42
C GLN A 183 4.56 -4.85 -4.09
N ALA A 184 4.61 -3.52 -4.07
CA ALA A 184 5.24 -2.74 -3.02
C ALA A 184 4.76 -3.06 -1.59
N LYS A 185 3.45 -3.28 -1.39
CA LYS A 185 2.85 -3.52 -0.07
C LYS A 185 2.61 -4.99 0.27
N ALA A 186 3.14 -5.93 -0.51
CA ALA A 186 3.00 -7.35 -0.22
C ALA A 186 3.92 -7.83 0.91
N ASN A 187 5.05 -7.16 1.10
CA ASN A 187 6.04 -7.49 2.13
C ASN A 187 6.54 -8.93 2.05
N PHE A 188 6.72 -9.43 0.81
CA PHE A 188 7.30 -10.76 0.58
C PHE A 188 8.81 -10.71 0.85
N SER A 189 9.31 -11.66 1.66
CA SER A 189 10.76 -11.85 1.81
C SER A 189 11.37 -12.43 0.54
N ASP A 190 12.68 -12.32 0.38
CA ASP A 190 13.38 -12.86 -0.80
C ASP A 190 13.28 -14.40 -0.87
N GLU A 191 13.24 -15.07 0.29
CA GLU A 191 13.01 -16.51 0.38
C GLU A 191 11.61 -16.88 -0.15
N LEU A 192 10.58 -16.16 0.31
CA LEU A 192 9.21 -16.41 -0.17
C LEU A 192 9.05 -16.08 -1.66
N ARG A 193 9.66 -14.98 -2.14
CA ARG A 193 9.67 -14.67 -3.59
C ARG A 193 10.31 -15.77 -4.40
N THR A 194 11.43 -16.31 -3.92
CA THR A 194 12.15 -17.41 -4.59
C THR A 194 11.30 -18.67 -4.61
N GLU A 195 10.68 -19.05 -3.50
CA GLU A 195 9.76 -20.18 -3.40
C GLU A 195 8.60 -20.06 -4.38
N LEU A 196 7.92 -18.92 -4.37
CA LEU A 196 6.76 -18.65 -5.23
C LEU A 196 7.16 -18.57 -6.73
N LEU A 197 8.36 -18.06 -7.03
CA LEU A 197 8.88 -18.05 -8.39
C LEU A 197 9.17 -19.45 -8.90
N ASN A 198 9.70 -20.34 -8.05
CA ASN A 198 9.90 -21.75 -8.39
C ASN A 198 8.54 -22.42 -8.69
N ASP A 199 7.53 -22.21 -7.86
CA ASP A 199 6.17 -22.73 -8.09
C ASP A 199 5.59 -22.27 -9.43
N TYR A 200 5.79 -20.98 -9.78
CA TYR A 200 5.38 -20.45 -11.08
C TYR A 200 6.12 -21.14 -12.24
N ILE A 201 7.45 -21.25 -12.15
CA ILE A 201 8.28 -21.86 -13.22
C ILE A 201 7.91 -23.34 -13.42
N GLU A 202 7.72 -24.09 -12.34
CA GLU A 202 7.28 -25.49 -12.44
C GLU A 202 5.89 -25.62 -13.10
N ALA A 203 4.95 -24.73 -12.75
CA ALA A 203 3.67 -24.70 -13.42
C ALA A 203 3.79 -24.29 -14.90
N LEU A 204 4.66 -23.33 -15.23
CA LEU A 204 4.90 -22.91 -16.61
C LEU A 204 5.48 -24.03 -17.47
N LYS A 205 6.39 -24.86 -16.93
CA LYS A 205 6.95 -26.04 -17.61
C LYS A 205 5.88 -27.06 -18.02
N THR A 206 4.70 -27.04 -17.39
CA THR A 206 3.60 -27.96 -17.77
C THR A 206 2.86 -27.52 -19.04
N VAL A 207 2.99 -26.26 -19.46
CA VAL A 207 2.27 -25.67 -20.59
C VAL A 207 3.17 -25.21 -21.73
N GLN A 208 4.46 -24.98 -21.46
CA GLN A 208 5.45 -24.67 -22.49
C GLN A 208 6.87 -25.03 -22.06
N SER A 209 7.82 -25.13 -23.03
CA SER A 209 9.24 -25.27 -22.72
C SER A 209 9.81 -23.97 -22.13
N VAL A 210 10.63 -24.08 -21.09
CA VAL A 210 11.25 -22.96 -20.37
C VAL A 210 12.73 -23.21 -20.15
N ASP A 211 13.57 -22.30 -20.62
CA ASP A 211 14.94 -22.15 -20.13
C ASP A 211 14.89 -21.32 -18.85
N GLU A 212 15.07 -21.95 -17.71
CA GLU A 212 14.95 -21.33 -16.41
C GLU A 212 16.04 -20.27 -16.16
N THR A 213 17.24 -20.46 -16.70
CA THR A 213 18.34 -19.51 -16.56
C THR A 213 18.03 -18.22 -17.32
N ASP A 214 17.60 -18.35 -18.59
CA ASP A 214 17.17 -17.22 -19.42
C ASP A 214 15.94 -16.53 -18.82
N PHE A 215 14.97 -17.32 -18.29
CA PHE A 215 13.78 -16.78 -17.63
C PHE A 215 14.16 -15.88 -16.45
N ARG A 216 14.99 -16.36 -15.53
CA ARG A 216 15.42 -15.59 -14.36
C ARG A 216 16.23 -14.36 -14.74
N TYR A 217 17.08 -14.47 -15.77
CA TYR A 217 17.83 -13.34 -16.29
C TYR A 217 16.90 -12.24 -16.82
N LYS A 218 15.96 -12.58 -17.70
CA LYS A 218 15.01 -11.63 -18.27
C LYS A 218 14.07 -11.04 -17.22
N LEU A 219 13.62 -11.84 -16.27
CA LEU A 219 12.70 -11.38 -15.22
C LEU A 219 13.23 -10.16 -14.46
N LYS A 220 14.54 -10.07 -14.20
CA LYS A 220 15.15 -8.92 -13.50
C LYS A 220 14.90 -7.59 -14.24
N HIS A 221 14.98 -7.61 -15.56
CA HIS A 221 14.71 -6.41 -16.36
C HIS A 221 13.23 -6.01 -16.32
N PHE A 222 12.32 -7.01 -16.29
CA PHE A 222 10.89 -6.75 -16.11
C PHE A 222 10.56 -6.26 -14.68
N VAL A 223 11.26 -6.76 -13.66
CA VAL A 223 11.14 -6.24 -12.27
C VAL A 223 11.55 -4.78 -12.23
N LEU A 224 12.68 -4.41 -12.85
CA LEU A 224 13.11 -3.01 -12.96
C LEU A 224 12.05 -2.19 -13.67
N PHE A 225 11.66 -2.58 -14.87
CA PHE A 225 10.67 -1.86 -15.67
C PHE A 225 9.35 -1.63 -14.91
N ARG A 226 8.82 -2.70 -14.29
CA ARG A 226 7.58 -2.62 -13.51
C ARG A 226 7.73 -1.72 -12.28
N THR A 227 8.88 -1.74 -11.63
CA THR A 227 9.16 -0.86 -10.48
C THR A 227 9.18 0.61 -10.90
N LEU A 228 9.81 0.93 -12.04
CA LEU A 228 9.81 2.29 -12.59
C LEU A 228 8.40 2.76 -12.95
N GLN A 229 7.62 1.92 -13.62
CA GLN A 229 6.24 2.21 -13.96
C GLN A 229 5.38 2.49 -12.71
N VAL A 230 5.54 1.69 -11.65
CA VAL A 230 4.84 1.88 -10.36
C VAL A 230 5.27 3.19 -9.70
N LEU A 231 6.57 3.51 -9.68
CA LEU A 231 7.07 4.78 -9.13
C LEU A 231 6.52 5.98 -9.90
N GLY A 232 6.41 5.89 -11.24
CA GLY A 232 5.74 6.91 -12.06
C GLY A 232 4.29 7.13 -11.63
N ALA A 233 3.52 6.04 -11.44
CA ALA A 233 2.14 6.11 -10.97
C ALA A 233 2.03 6.68 -9.55
N TYR A 234 2.95 6.33 -8.65
CA TYR A 234 2.98 6.88 -7.29
C TYR A 234 3.35 8.37 -7.29
N GLY A 235 4.30 8.78 -8.15
CA GLY A 235 4.64 10.18 -8.35
C GLY A 235 3.46 11.00 -8.84
N PHE A 236 2.81 10.57 -9.91
CA PHE A 236 1.65 11.27 -10.45
C PHE A 236 0.52 11.38 -9.41
N ARG A 237 0.08 10.26 -8.86
CA ARG A 237 -1.03 10.26 -7.92
C ARG A 237 -0.68 10.88 -6.56
N GLY A 238 0.59 10.78 -6.12
CA GLY A 238 1.05 11.33 -4.85
C GLY A 238 1.35 12.82 -4.93
N TYR A 239 2.22 13.23 -5.86
CA TYR A 239 2.66 14.62 -5.96
C TYR A 239 1.67 15.53 -6.70
N PHE A 240 1.06 15.05 -7.80
CA PHE A 240 0.18 15.88 -8.63
C PHE A 240 -1.29 15.76 -8.19
N GLU A 241 -1.83 14.56 -7.98
CA GLU A 241 -3.21 14.37 -7.50
C GLU A 241 -3.33 14.50 -5.97
N LYS A 242 -2.22 14.70 -5.25
CA LYS A 242 -2.15 14.87 -3.78
C LYS A 242 -2.85 13.76 -3.00
N LYS A 243 -2.71 12.50 -3.43
CA LYS A 243 -3.26 11.32 -2.76
C LYS A 243 -2.21 10.68 -1.83
N PRO A 244 -2.24 10.93 -0.51
CA PRO A 244 -1.15 10.59 0.42
C PRO A 244 -0.80 9.10 0.45
N HIS A 245 -1.77 8.22 0.27
CA HIS A 245 -1.55 6.77 0.32
C HIS A 245 -0.63 6.23 -0.79
N PHE A 246 -0.49 6.97 -1.91
CA PHE A 246 0.50 6.63 -2.92
C PHE A 246 1.92 7.02 -2.48
N LEU A 247 2.08 8.18 -1.85
CA LEU A 247 3.38 8.59 -1.28
C LEU A 247 3.89 7.58 -0.25
N GLN A 248 3.00 7.05 0.59
CA GLN A 248 3.32 6.01 1.57
C GLN A 248 3.74 4.66 0.94
N SER A 249 3.50 4.47 -0.34
CA SER A 249 3.91 3.25 -1.06
C SER A 249 5.30 3.37 -1.69
N ILE A 250 5.82 4.60 -1.84
CA ILE A 250 7.13 4.89 -2.43
C ILE A 250 8.27 4.17 -1.69
N PRO A 251 8.36 4.20 -0.34
CA PRO A 251 9.44 3.54 0.39
C PRO A 251 9.56 2.04 0.07
N TYR A 252 8.45 1.34 -0.02
CA TYR A 252 8.43 -0.09 -0.35
C TYR A 252 8.91 -0.38 -1.78
N ALA A 253 8.54 0.49 -2.73
CA ALA A 253 9.02 0.36 -4.11
C ALA A 253 10.52 0.66 -4.22
N LEU A 254 11.00 1.66 -3.47
CA LEU A 254 12.42 2.00 -3.42
C LEU A 254 13.26 0.92 -2.75
N GLU A 255 12.73 0.23 -1.74
CA GLU A 255 13.43 -0.89 -1.11
C GLU A 255 13.60 -2.06 -2.08
N ASN A 256 12.53 -2.43 -2.78
CA ASN A 256 12.63 -3.43 -3.85
C ASN A 256 13.63 -3.00 -4.93
N LEU A 257 13.68 -1.71 -5.25
CA LEU A 257 14.64 -1.18 -6.23
C LEU A 257 16.07 -1.24 -5.72
N ARG A 258 16.35 -0.90 -4.45
CA ARG A 258 17.69 -1.00 -3.85
C ARG A 258 18.23 -2.42 -3.91
N VAL A 259 17.41 -3.40 -3.51
CA VAL A 259 17.80 -4.82 -3.59
C VAL A 259 18.13 -5.20 -5.03
N LEU A 260 17.29 -4.80 -6.00
CA LEU A 260 17.50 -5.10 -7.41
C LEU A 260 18.77 -4.43 -7.97
N LEU A 261 19.09 -3.19 -7.57
CA LEU A 261 20.28 -2.46 -8.01
C LEU A 261 21.58 -3.07 -7.44
N CYS A 262 21.53 -3.88 -6.37
CA CYS A 262 22.67 -4.66 -5.91
C CYS A 262 22.97 -5.86 -6.82
N GLU A 263 22.01 -6.27 -7.67
CA GLU A 263 22.24 -7.30 -8.68
C GLU A 263 22.96 -6.70 -9.91
N ASN A 264 23.66 -7.57 -10.67
CA ASN A 264 24.33 -7.12 -11.87
C ASN A 264 23.31 -6.88 -13.01
N LEU A 265 22.84 -5.64 -13.14
CA LEU A 265 21.97 -5.19 -14.24
C LEU A 265 22.84 -4.64 -15.37
N GLN A 266 22.92 -5.36 -16.47
CA GLN A 266 23.73 -4.99 -17.65
C GLN A 266 22.88 -4.35 -18.74
N GLY A 267 23.53 -3.51 -19.55
CA GLY A 267 22.96 -2.95 -20.78
C GLY A 267 22.56 -1.48 -20.71
N TYR A 268 22.35 -0.91 -19.50
CA TYR A 268 21.90 0.48 -19.28
C TYR A 268 22.56 1.12 -18.04
N PRO A 269 23.90 1.30 -18.07
CA PRO A 269 24.69 1.69 -16.90
C PRO A 269 24.34 3.07 -16.35
N TYR A 270 23.95 4.02 -17.20
CA TYR A 270 23.59 5.35 -16.76
C TYR A 270 22.25 5.39 -16.04
N LEU A 271 21.28 4.61 -16.51
CA LEU A 271 20.02 4.42 -15.78
C LEU A 271 20.27 3.85 -14.38
N VAL A 272 21.14 2.83 -14.24
CA VAL A 272 21.49 2.25 -12.94
C VAL A 272 22.15 3.29 -12.04
N GLU A 273 23.07 4.11 -12.58
CA GLU A 273 23.70 5.22 -11.85
C GLU A 273 22.66 6.22 -11.33
N VAL A 274 21.77 6.70 -12.19
CA VAL A 274 20.70 7.66 -11.84
C VAL A 274 19.76 7.08 -10.77
N LEU A 275 19.36 5.83 -10.91
CA LEU A 275 18.47 5.16 -9.94
C LEU A 275 19.16 4.98 -8.58
N THR A 276 20.46 4.67 -8.57
CA THR A 276 21.25 4.57 -7.33
C THR A 276 21.30 5.92 -6.62
N GLN A 277 21.65 6.99 -7.37
CA GLN A 277 21.66 8.35 -6.82
C GLN A 277 20.27 8.77 -6.32
N MET A 278 19.22 8.45 -7.05
CA MET A 278 17.82 8.71 -6.65
C MET A 278 17.47 8.02 -5.32
N CYS A 279 17.80 6.74 -5.18
CA CYS A 279 17.56 5.99 -3.96
C CYS A 279 18.33 6.56 -2.75
N ASP A 280 19.46 7.22 -3.02
CA ASP A 280 20.33 7.82 -2.01
C ASP A 280 19.95 9.25 -1.61
N LEU A 281 18.93 9.83 -2.22
CA LEU A 281 18.46 11.17 -1.84
C LEU A 281 18.01 11.17 -0.37
N LYS A 282 18.35 12.25 0.36
CA LYS A 282 18.03 12.42 1.78
C LYS A 282 16.55 12.16 2.07
N GLN A 283 15.66 12.67 1.23
CA GLN A 283 14.22 12.50 1.33
C GLN A 283 13.75 11.02 1.27
N PHE A 284 14.58 10.11 0.74
CA PHE A 284 14.29 8.67 0.64
C PHE A 284 15.11 7.81 1.60
N ARG A 285 16.22 8.32 2.16
CA ARG A 285 17.00 7.63 3.20
C ARG A 285 16.28 7.57 4.55
N GLU A 286 15.47 8.60 4.85
CA GLU A 286 14.75 8.71 6.12
C GLU A 286 13.46 7.88 6.16
N PHE A 287 13.06 7.30 5.03
CA PHE A 287 11.94 6.35 4.99
C PHE A 287 12.37 4.97 5.51
N THR A 288 12.32 4.80 6.82
CA THR A 288 12.29 3.46 7.41
C THR A 288 10.90 2.86 7.13
N ILE A 289 10.85 1.71 6.48
CA ILE A 289 9.62 1.00 6.05
C ILE A 289 8.66 0.71 7.22
N HIS A 290 9.15 0.82 8.45
CA HIS A 290 8.42 0.60 9.69
C HIS A 290 8.63 1.74 10.69
N LYS A 291 8.15 2.96 10.38
CA LYS A 291 7.79 3.84 11.50
C LYS A 291 6.40 3.41 11.98
N PRO A 292 6.29 2.77 13.13
CA PRO A 292 4.99 2.46 13.70
C PRO A 292 4.21 3.76 13.92
N LEU A 293 2.88 3.65 13.98
CA LEU A 293 2.05 4.79 14.34
C LEU A 293 2.42 5.25 15.77
N VAL A 294 2.82 6.50 15.89
CA VAL A 294 3.00 7.20 17.16
C VAL A 294 1.79 8.10 17.40
N VAL A 295 1.14 7.93 18.54
CA VAL A 295 0.02 8.79 18.94
C VAL A 295 0.50 9.77 20.00
N LYS A 296 0.48 11.07 19.68
CA LYS A 296 0.80 12.13 20.64
C LYS A 296 -0.45 12.60 21.34
N VAL A 297 -0.51 12.44 22.67
CA VAL A 297 -1.65 12.82 23.49
C VAL A 297 -1.25 13.99 24.39
N TYR A 298 -1.95 15.12 24.25
CA TYR A 298 -1.65 16.34 25.01
C TYR A 298 -2.75 16.65 26.03
N SER A 299 -2.34 17.14 27.20
CA SER A 299 -3.22 17.96 28.03
C SER A 299 -2.77 19.42 28.01
N PHE A 300 -3.70 20.36 27.89
CA PHE A 300 -3.37 21.78 27.74
C PHE A 300 -4.39 22.73 28.39
N SER A 301 -3.94 23.98 28.58
CA SER A 301 -4.78 25.10 29.01
C SER A 301 -5.25 25.94 27.82
N TYR A 302 -6.56 26.14 27.66
CA TYR A 302 -7.09 27.07 26.65
C TYR A 302 -6.56 28.50 26.80
N LYS A 303 -6.18 28.92 28.04
CA LYS A 303 -5.55 30.24 28.25
C LYS A 303 -4.18 30.38 27.61
N LYS A 304 -3.50 29.25 27.33
CA LYS A 304 -2.17 29.21 26.70
C LYS A 304 -2.21 28.73 25.24
N GLY A 305 -3.40 28.52 24.70
CA GLY A 305 -3.62 28.06 23.31
C GLY A 305 -3.51 26.56 23.12
N ILE A 306 -3.98 26.09 21.97
CA ILE A 306 -3.92 24.68 21.54
C ILE A 306 -2.47 24.32 21.22
N PRO A 307 -1.99 23.09 21.57
CA PRO A 307 -0.67 22.63 21.16
C PRO A 307 -0.51 22.59 19.65
N ASN A 308 0.67 22.97 19.15
CA ASN A 308 1.00 22.87 17.75
C ASN A 308 1.31 21.41 17.36
N ASP A 309 0.96 21.06 16.13
CA ASP A 309 1.37 19.78 15.53
C ASP A 309 2.73 19.96 14.82
N ASP A 310 3.73 19.23 15.27
CA ASP A 310 5.09 19.20 14.72
C ASP A 310 5.28 18.12 13.66
N SER A 311 4.24 17.32 13.37
CA SER A 311 4.29 16.26 12.35
C SER A 311 4.13 16.78 10.91
N GLY A 312 3.74 18.03 10.73
CA GLY A 312 3.42 18.62 9.44
C GLY A 312 2.02 18.27 8.89
N ASN A 313 1.21 17.52 9.64
CA ASN A 313 -0.14 17.11 9.20
C ASN A 313 -1.21 18.20 9.47
N GLY A 314 -0.85 19.29 10.13
CA GLY A 314 -1.74 20.42 10.35
C GLY A 314 -2.68 20.28 11.56
N GLY A 315 -2.40 19.38 12.50
CA GLY A 315 -3.15 19.21 13.73
C GLY A 315 -3.81 17.83 13.89
N GLY A 316 -4.75 17.74 14.83
CA GLY A 316 -5.43 16.50 15.18
C GLY A 316 -6.71 16.75 15.95
N PHE A 317 -7.14 15.80 16.75
CA PHE A 317 -8.33 15.91 17.56
C PHE A 317 -8.09 16.86 18.74
N VAL A 318 -9.07 17.75 19.00
CA VAL A 318 -9.08 18.64 20.16
C VAL A 318 -10.40 18.45 20.92
N PHE A 319 -10.31 17.85 22.10
CA PHE A 319 -11.47 17.63 22.98
C PHE A 319 -11.54 18.69 24.08
N ASP A 320 -12.70 19.31 24.23
CA ASP A 320 -12.97 20.32 25.23
C ASP A 320 -13.56 19.70 26.50
N CYS A 321 -12.77 19.64 27.56
CA CYS A 321 -13.18 19.10 28.86
C CYS A 321 -13.86 20.13 29.77
N ARG A 322 -14.17 21.37 29.30
CA ARG A 322 -14.72 22.41 30.15
C ARG A 322 -16.18 22.16 30.55
N ALA A 323 -16.92 21.36 29.79
CA ALA A 323 -18.28 20.98 30.14
C ALA A 323 -18.37 20.05 31.36
N VAL A 324 -17.34 19.24 31.60
CA VAL A 324 -17.28 18.33 32.75
C VAL A 324 -17.07 19.07 34.06
N ASN A 325 -17.59 18.53 35.18
CA ASN A 325 -17.50 19.12 36.53
C ASN A 325 -16.05 19.47 36.89
N ASN A 326 -15.89 20.66 37.52
CA ASN A 326 -14.57 21.28 37.69
C ASN A 326 -14.06 21.20 39.14
N PRO A 327 -13.09 20.31 39.46
CA PRO A 327 -12.49 20.24 40.81
C PRO A 327 -11.79 21.54 41.23
N GLY A 328 -11.27 22.32 40.27
CA GLY A 328 -10.60 23.59 40.53
C GLY A 328 -11.46 24.69 41.13
N LYS A 329 -12.78 24.48 41.32
CA LYS A 329 -13.67 25.34 42.07
C LYS A 329 -13.53 25.20 43.59
N TYR A 330 -12.87 24.13 44.07
CA TYR A 330 -12.74 23.79 45.46
C TYR A 330 -11.28 23.96 45.91
N GLU A 331 -11.03 24.71 46.97
CA GLU A 331 -9.69 25.01 47.48
C GLU A 331 -8.85 23.74 47.74
N ARG A 332 -9.47 22.68 48.27
CA ARG A 332 -8.81 21.40 48.55
C ARG A 332 -8.19 20.71 47.34
N TYR A 333 -8.69 21.02 46.14
CA TYR A 333 -8.16 20.42 44.90
C TYR A 333 -7.29 21.40 44.09
N ALA A 334 -7.28 22.68 44.44
CA ALA A 334 -6.58 23.73 43.69
C ALA A 334 -5.05 23.42 43.50
N PRO A 335 -4.31 22.93 44.52
CA PRO A 335 -2.90 22.59 44.37
C PRO A 335 -2.64 21.27 43.64
N LEU A 336 -3.65 20.40 43.54
CA LEU A 336 -3.55 19.07 42.97
C LEU A 336 -3.68 19.08 41.44
N THR A 337 -3.47 17.93 40.81
CA THR A 337 -3.61 17.72 39.37
C THR A 337 -4.59 16.58 39.07
N GLY A 338 -4.88 16.35 37.80
CA GLY A 338 -5.70 15.22 37.35
C GLY A 338 -5.04 13.84 37.53
N LEU A 339 -3.80 13.78 38.03
CA LEU A 339 -3.10 12.53 38.36
C LEU A 339 -3.21 12.16 39.83
N ASP A 340 -3.69 13.11 40.67
CA ASP A 340 -3.77 12.90 42.11
C ASP A 340 -5.07 12.19 42.48
N LYS A 341 -4.98 11.17 43.32
CA LYS A 341 -6.10 10.29 43.72
C LYS A 341 -7.37 11.06 44.16
N PRO A 342 -7.30 12.11 45.03
CA PRO A 342 -8.50 12.82 45.43
C PRO A 342 -9.21 13.56 44.27
N VAL A 343 -8.46 13.99 43.25
CA VAL A 343 -9.03 14.64 42.04
C VAL A 343 -9.63 13.60 41.13
N ILE A 344 -9.00 12.44 41.00
CA ILE A 344 -9.51 11.31 40.23
C ILE A 344 -10.86 10.85 40.80
N GLU A 345 -10.91 10.59 42.10
CA GLU A 345 -12.16 10.20 42.81
C GLU A 345 -13.27 11.23 42.62
N PHE A 346 -12.97 12.52 42.73
CA PHE A 346 -13.93 13.59 42.48
C PHE A 346 -14.47 13.59 41.05
N LEU A 347 -13.59 13.41 40.03
CA LEU A 347 -13.96 13.43 38.63
C LEU A 347 -14.79 12.19 38.23
N GLU A 348 -14.54 11.05 38.87
CA GLU A 348 -15.24 9.79 38.58
C GLU A 348 -16.59 9.68 39.32
N GLN A 349 -16.77 10.45 40.40
CA GLN A 349 -17.90 10.30 41.33
C GLN A 349 -19.29 10.51 40.68
N ASP A 350 -19.43 11.48 39.77
CA ASP A 350 -20.69 11.80 39.10
C ASP A 350 -20.84 11.12 37.71
N GLY A 351 -19.79 10.47 37.19
CA GLY A 351 -19.80 9.77 35.92
C GLY A 351 -19.68 10.65 34.68
N GLU A 352 -19.76 11.98 34.78
CA GLU A 352 -19.71 12.87 33.62
C GLU A 352 -18.43 12.72 32.81
N ILE A 353 -17.26 12.64 33.43
CA ILE A 353 -15.99 12.50 32.76
C ILE A 353 -15.83 11.10 32.13
N LEU A 354 -16.45 10.10 32.74
CA LEU A 354 -16.41 8.73 32.21
C LEU A 354 -17.23 8.64 30.90
N THR A 355 -18.45 9.19 30.90
CA THR A 355 -19.29 9.29 29.70
C THR A 355 -18.60 10.09 28.59
N PHE A 356 -17.98 11.23 28.95
CA PHE A 356 -17.19 12.03 28.00
C PHE A 356 -16.05 11.19 27.37
N LEU A 357 -15.32 10.44 28.18
CA LEU A 357 -14.22 9.57 27.69
C LEU A 357 -14.71 8.41 26.84
N GLU A 358 -15.85 7.79 27.13
CA GLU A 358 -16.43 6.73 26.29
C GLU A 358 -16.69 7.22 24.85
N HIS A 359 -17.26 8.41 24.70
CA HIS A 359 -17.43 9.01 23.37
C HIS A 359 -16.11 9.35 22.68
N ALA A 360 -15.15 9.89 23.42
CA ALA A 360 -13.81 10.19 22.91
C ALA A 360 -13.08 8.90 22.51
N TYR A 361 -13.18 7.81 23.29
CA TYR A 361 -12.61 6.50 22.95
C TYR A 361 -13.20 5.95 21.65
N SER A 362 -14.51 6.01 21.46
CA SER A 362 -15.15 5.52 20.22
C SER A 362 -14.62 6.21 18.98
N LEU A 363 -14.47 7.54 19.03
CA LEU A 363 -13.90 8.32 17.92
C LEU A 363 -12.43 7.98 17.67
N MET A 364 -11.64 7.88 18.74
CA MET A 364 -10.23 7.59 18.65
C MET A 364 -9.95 6.16 18.21
N ASP A 365 -10.73 5.19 18.67
CA ASP A 365 -10.61 3.78 18.28
C ASP A 365 -10.78 3.61 16.75
N ALA A 366 -11.81 4.23 16.18
CA ALA A 366 -12.04 4.22 14.75
C ALA A 366 -10.88 4.87 13.98
N SER A 367 -10.35 5.99 14.51
CA SER A 367 -9.26 6.73 13.88
C SER A 367 -7.93 5.98 13.97
N VAL A 368 -7.53 5.50 15.16
CA VAL A 368 -6.29 4.74 15.36
C VAL A 368 -6.29 3.48 14.50
N LYS A 369 -7.40 2.72 14.48
CA LYS A 369 -7.53 1.56 13.59
C LYS A 369 -7.31 1.94 12.13
N ARG A 370 -7.98 2.99 11.65
CA ARG A 370 -7.88 3.45 10.26
C ARG A 370 -6.50 3.97 9.92
N TYR A 371 -5.82 4.65 10.86
CA TYR A 371 -4.45 5.14 10.70
C TYR A 371 -3.47 3.97 10.60
N LYS A 372 -3.60 2.94 11.44
CA LYS A 372 -2.81 1.69 11.33
C LYS A 372 -3.05 1.01 9.98
N ASP A 373 -4.30 0.84 9.57
CA ASP A 373 -4.65 0.16 8.32
C ASP A 373 -4.11 0.92 7.08
N ARG A 374 -3.96 2.23 7.18
CA ARG A 374 -3.43 3.09 6.11
C ARG A 374 -1.91 3.34 6.21
N GLY A 375 -1.24 2.87 7.26
CA GLY A 375 0.18 3.09 7.47
C GLY A 375 0.56 4.55 7.77
N PHE A 376 -0.34 5.31 8.42
CA PHE A 376 -0.01 6.62 8.95
C PHE A 376 0.93 6.49 10.15
N THR A 377 1.87 7.42 10.28
CA THR A 377 2.93 7.36 11.29
C THR A 377 2.70 8.31 12.46
N ASN A 378 1.77 9.26 12.35
CA ASN A 378 1.50 10.25 13.40
C ASN A 378 0.01 10.51 13.54
N LEU A 379 -0.46 10.60 14.79
CA LEU A 379 -1.79 11.04 15.15
C LEU A 379 -1.70 11.91 16.39
N MET A 380 -2.32 13.10 16.36
CA MET A 380 -2.34 14.02 17.49
C MET A 380 -3.72 14.06 18.13
N VAL A 381 -3.76 14.02 19.46
CA VAL A 381 -4.99 14.12 20.26
C VAL A 381 -4.73 15.05 21.44
N SER A 382 -5.58 16.05 21.61
CA SER A 382 -5.39 17.08 22.62
C SER A 382 -6.63 17.23 23.49
N PHE A 383 -6.45 17.27 24.80
CA PHE A 383 -7.50 17.51 25.78
C PHE A 383 -7.29 18.87 26.44
N GLY A 384 -8.28 19.78 26.34
CA GLY A 384 -8.20 21.14 26.86
C GLY A 384 -9.17 21.40 28.02
N CYS A 385 -8.70 22.10 29.06
CA CYS A 385 -9.56 22.70 30.03
C CYS A 385 -9.09 24.13 30.36
N THR A 386 -9.78 24.87 31.21
CA THR A 386 -9.46 26.28 31.48
C THR A 386 -8.03 26.47 31.97
N GLY A 387 -7.60 25.69 32.95
CA GLY A 387 -6.27 25.82 33.57
C GLY A 387 -5.27 24.76 33.19
N GLY A 388 -5.65 23.75 32.38
CA GLY A 388 -4.75 22.67 31.97
C GLY A 388 -4.23 21.75 33.10
N ARG A 389 -4.93 21.70 34.27
CA ARG A 389 -4.41 21.07 35.48
C ARG A 389 -5.16 19.79 35.91
N HIS A 390 -6.49 19.76 35.82
CA HIS A 390 -7.31 18.67 36.36
C HIS A 390 -7.94 17.83 35.27
N ARG A 391 -9.09 18.27 34.69
CA ARG A 391 -9.89 17.52 33.72
C ARG A 391 -9.13 17.10 32.48
N SER A 392 -8.38 18.02 31.87
CA SER A 392 -7.56 17.75 30.70
C SER A 392 -6.42 16.74 30.98
N VAL A 393 -5.79 16.85 32.15
CA VAL A 393 -4.71 15.95 32.57
C VAL A 393 -5.24 14.53 32.78
N TYR A 394 -6.34 14.38 33.51
CA TYR A 394 -7.00 13.10 33.70
C TYR A 394 -7.42 12.48 32.36
N SER A 395 -8.09 13.24 31.51
CA SER A 395 -8.58 12.73 30.22
C SER A 395 -7.46 12.32 29.29
N ALA A 396 -6.37 13.09 29.22
CA ALA A 396 -5.21 12.77 28.39
C ALA A 396 -4.49 11.50 28.91
N GLN A 397 -4.32 11.36 30.23
CA GLN A 397 -3.73 10.17 30.85
C GLN A 397 -4.55 8.91 30.50
N LYS A 398 -5.87 8.95 30.70
CA LYS A 398 -6.75 7.81 30.41
C LYS A 398 -6.80 7.46 28.92
N MET A 399 -6.79 8.46 28.03
CA MET A 399 -6.73 8.23 26.59
C MET A 399 -5.43 7.58 26.16
N ALA A 400 -4.29 8.03 26.70
CA ALA A 400 -2.99 7.45 26.39
C ALA A 400 -2.91 5.96 26.80
N GLU A 401 -3.36 5.67 28.03
CA GLU A 401 -3.43 4.29 28.56
C GLU A 401 -4.38 3.41 27.71
N HIS A 402 -5.54 3.95 27.31
CA HIS A 402 -6.52 3.24 26.48
C HIS A 402 -5.94 2.87 25.13
N ILE A 403 -5.38 3.84 24.40
CA ILE A 403 -4.82 3.64 23.07
C ILE A 403 -3.66 2.64 23.11
N HIS A 404 -2.73 2.82 24.04
CA HIS A 404 -1.59 1.91 24.19
C HIS A 404 -2.04 0.47 24.46
N ARG A 405 -2.90 0.27 25.46
CA ARG A 405 -3.41 -1.06 25.86
C ARG A 405 -4.21 -1.75 24.76
N LYS A 406 -5.03 -1.00 24.00
CA LYS A 406 -5.96 -1.56 23.01
C LYS A 406 -5.28 -1.87 21.68
N PHE A 407 -4.35 -1.02 21.25
CA PHE A 407 -3.79 -1.08 19.89
C PHE A 407 -2.31 -1.46 19.86
N GLY A 408 -1.62 -1.50 20.98
CA GLY A 408 -0.18 -1.78 21.06
C GLY A 408 0.66 -0.79 20.26
N VAL A 409 0.24 0.46 20.14
CA VAL A 409 0.99 1.52 19.47
C VAL A 409 1.78 2.33 20.48
N GLU A 410 2.88 2.93 20.01
CA GLU A 410 3.64 3.89 20.82
C GLU A 410 2.79 5.14 21.08
N VAL A 411 2.72 5.59 22.34
CA VAL A 411 1.98 6.77 22.73
C VAL A 411 2.89 7.73 23.52
N HIS A 412 3.01 8.96 23.02
CA HIS A 412 3.69 10.05 23.70
C HIS A 412 2.64 10.91 24.43
N LEU A 413 2.61 10.81 25.74
CA LEU A 413 1.74 11.62 26.60
C LEU A 413 2.48 12.86 27.08
N ILE A 414 1.94 14.04 26.83
CA ILE A 414 2.53 15.33 27.19
C ILE A 414 1.52 16.13 28.01
N HIS A 415 1.77 16.28 29.31
CA HIS A 415 1.03 17.21 30.17
C HIS A 415 1.74 18.56 30.18
N ARG A 416 1.38 19.42 29.21
CA ARG A 416 2.10 20.65 28.89
C ARG A 416 2.24 21.60 30.10
N GLU A 417 1.19 21.74 30.89
CA GLU A 417 1.18 22.70 32.02
C GLU A 417 1.86 22.14 33.29
N GLN A 418 2.17 20.84 33.32
CA GLN A 418 2.88 20.16 34.40
C GLN A 418 4.33 19.88 34.04
N ASN A 419 4.76 20.11 32.78
CA ASN A 419 6.05 19.69 32.24
C ASN A 419 6.33 18.18 32.44
N ILE A 420 5.31 17.36 32.24
CA ILE A 420 5.41 15.91 32.33
C ILE A 420 5.32 15.32 30.91
N GLU A 421 6.33 14.55 30.54
CA GLU A 421 6.34 13.77 29.32
C GLU A 421 6.54 12.30 29.68
N LYS A 422 5.75 11.41 29.05
CA LYS A 422 5.80 9.97 29.24
C LYS A 422 5.61 9.26 27.93
N VAL A 423 6.45 8.26 27.65
CA VAL A 423 6.33 7.40 26.48
C VAL A 423 5.86 6.02 26.93
N PHE A 424 4.78 5.55 26.32
CA PHE A 424 4.34 4.16 26.39
C PHE A 424 4.92 3.49 25.14
N GLY A 425 6.02 2.73 25.30
CA GLY A 425 6.69 2.00 24.22
C GLY A 425 5.93 0.75 23.80
N VAL A 426 6.29 0.20 22.63
CA VAL A 426 5.77 -1.07 22.11
C VAL A 426 6.52 -2.22 22.76
#